data_f0b3eaf7a13e0823aea45b5e67098fca
#
_entry.id   f0b3eaf7a13e0823aea45b5e67098fca
#
_cell.length_a   1.000
_cell.length_b   1.000
_cell.length_c   1.000
_cell.angle_alpha   90.00
_cell.angle_beta   90.00
_cell.angle_gamma   90.00
#
_symmetry.space_group_name_H-M   'P 1'
#
loop_
_entity.id
_entity.type
_entity.pdbx_description
1 polymer ?
#
loop_
_entity_poly.entity_id
_entity_poly.type
_entity_poly.pdbx_seq_one_letter_code
_entity_poly.pdbx_strand_id
1 'polypeptide(L)'
;MYSKSASVATILLLVCALALSLSCGRGGGGSGSGPTLLIYTPHGQDMLKDFVARYKAVHPEANVQFLDMGSQEVLARVRAERNRPQADLWWGASHLSFQAAAEENLLAPYKPTWADKIPAASRDAEDRWYGTYQTPEVIVYNTQLVRPEEAPKDWDDVLDARWRDKILIRNPNPSDSMRVIFGAMIWRFYRETNSPQGGYDWLRKLDANVHEYTVDGTLMMQKLARGEGALSLWNMPDVWIYKEQKGLAHLAYTFPASGTPVITDGIAIVRGAPHEAEARRFYEFVTSPESIVYAAQKYYRLPIRTDIDRSQLPAWMNEPFKQMDMNWDLLRRDGSEWMRYWDTEIRGRSKQ
;
A
#
# COMPACT_ATOMS: atom_id res chain seq x y z
N MET A 1 -1.59 -30.84 78.03
CA MET A 1 -0.67 -29.93 78.79
C MET A 1 -0.52 -28.67 77.96
N TYR A 2 -1.17 -27.68 78.42
CA TYR A 2 -0.73 -26.31 78.72
C TYR A 2 0.09 -25.61 77.57
N SER A 3 -0.15 -24.39 77.12
CA SER A 3 -0.92 -23.23 77.60
C SER A 3 -0.71 -22.12 76.59
N LYS A 4 -1.78 -21.42 76.20
CA LYS A 4 -1.99 -19.97 76.36
C LYS A 4 -0.73 -19.11 76.04
N SER A 5 -0.81 -17.99 75.35
CA SER A 5 -1.75 -16.91 75.50
C SER A 5 -1.60 -15.89 74.37
N ALA A 6 -2.67 -15.18 74.16
CA ALA A 6 -2.88 -13.99 73.40
C ALA A 6 -2.26 -12.73 74.05
N SER A 7 -2.08 -11.68 73.26
CA SER A 7 -2.28 -10.25 73.61
C SER A 7 -1.98 -9.43 72.36
N VAL A 8 -2.94 -8.85 71.69
CA VAL A 8 -3.67 -7.59 71.93
C VAL A 8 -2.78 -6.34 71.73
N ALA A 9 -3.09 -5.71 70.63
CA ALA A 9 -3.26 -4.27 70.38
C ALA A 9 -2.10 -3.31 70.68
N THR A 10 -1.82 -2.45 69.71
CA THR A 10 -2.19 -1.04 69.86
C THR A 10 -1.94 -0.29 68.53
N ILE A 11 -2.96 0.40 68.09
CA ILE A 11 -3.02 1.41 67.06
C ILE A 11 -2.09 2.57 67.43
N LEU A 12 -1.24 3.03 66.52
CA LEU A 12 -0.73 4.38 66.57
C LEU A 12 -0.77 4.98 65.14
N LEU A 13 -1.77 5.79 64.90
CA LEU A 13 -1.81 6.79 63.86
C LEU A 13 -0.70 7.81 64.12
N LEU A 14 0.20 7.98 63.20
CA LEU A 14 1.00 9.18 63.11
C LEU A 14 0.90 9.76 61.71
N VAL A 15 0.12 10.83 61.63
CA VAL A 15 0.07 11.80 60.55
C VAL A 15 1.42 12.52 60.50
N CYS A 16 2.16 12.37 59.41
CA CYS A 16 3.23 13.30 59.03
C CYS A 16 2.98 13.75 57.62
N ALA A 17 2.29 14.85 57.51
CA ALA A 17 2.37 15.72 56.34
C ALA A 17 3.70 16.46 56.43
N LEU A 18 4.54 16.36 55.42
CA LEU A 18 5.46 17.44 55.07
C LEU A 18 6.01 17.31 53.64
N ALA A 19 5.75 18.40 52.92
CA ALA A 19 6.56 19.02 51.94
C ALA A 19 6.79 18.31 50.57
N LEU A 20 5.98 18.75 49.66
CA LEU A 20 6.28 18.87 48.24
C LEU A 20 7.67 19.47 48.03
N SER A 21 8.49 18.73 47.30
CA SER A 21 9.57 19.33 46.51
C SER A 21 9.15 19.19 45.07
N LEU A 22 8.65 20.27 44.48
CA LEU A 22 8.58 20.42 43.02
C LEU A 22 9.98 20.37 42.45
N SER A 23 10.37 19.21 41.90
CA SER A 23 11.46 19.12 40.98
C SER A 23 10.89 19.15 39.55
N CYS A 24 10.81 20.35 38.97
CA CYS A 24 10.62 20.55 37.55
C CYS A 24 11.86 20.07 36.82
N GLY A 25 11.91 18.77 36.52
CA GLY A 25 12.78 18.22 35.53
C GLY A 25 12.21 18.50 34.13
N ARG A 26 12.62 19.62 33.53
CA ARG A 26 12.41 19.91 32.12
C ARG A 26 13.25 18.92 31.30
N GLY A 27 12.72 17.72 31.08
CA GLY A 27 13.14 16.83 30.00
C GLY A 27 12.37 17.21 28.75
N GLY A 28 13.01 17.96 27.86
CA GLY A 28 12.43 18.35 26.58
C GLY A 28 12.28 17.15 25.63
N GLY A 29 11.11 16.55 25.63
CA GLY A 29 10.61 15.75 24.54
C GLY A 29 9.29 16.39 24.13
N GLY A 30 9.28 17.23 23.10
CA GLY A 30 8.10 17.86 22.56
C GLY A 30 7.12 16.82 22.02
N SER A 31 6.25 16.28 22.87
CA SER A 31 5.01 15.69 22.42
C SER A 31 4.12 16.85 21.97
N GLY A 32 3.76 16.89 20.68
CA GLY A 32 2.81 17.86 20.14
C GLY A 32 1.55 17.88 21.02
N SER A 33 1.11 19.08 21.42
CA SER A 33 -0.05 19.28 22.27
C SER A 33 -1.39 19.17 21.54
N GLY A 34 -1.34 18.87 20.25
CA GLY A 34 -2.52 18.77 19.38
C GLY A 34 -3.18 17.39 19.35
N PRO A 35 -4.38 17.29 18.77
CA PRO A 35 -5.03 16.00 18.55
C PRO A 35 -4.16 15.09 17.69
N THR A 36 -4.23 13.78 17.96
CA THR A 36 -3.42 12.78 17.26
C THR A 36 -4.10 12.39 15.95
N LEU A 37 -3.58 12.87 14.81
CA LEU A 37 -3.96 12.38 13.50
C LEU A 37 -3.49 10.93 13.33
N LEU A 38 -4.38 10.00 13.03
CA LEU A 38 -4.04 8.61 12.71
C LEU A 38 -4.28 8.29 11.23
N ILE A 39 -3.23 7.81 10.56
CA ILE A 39 -3.24 7.48 9.13
C ILE A 39 -3.12 5.97 8.94
N TYR A 40 -4.00 5.38 8.13
CA TYR A 40 -3.84 4.01 7.63
C TYR A 40 -3.28 4.04 6.21
N THR A 41 -2.29 3.18 5.92
CA THR A 41 -1.54 3.26 4.67
C THR A 41 -0.87 1.93 4.30
N PRO A 42 -0.74 1.62 3.00
CA PRO A 42 0.14 0.58 2.48
C PRO A 42 1.42 1.13 1.82
N HIS A 43 1.72 2.43 1.96
CA HIS A 43 2.85 3.06 1.28
C HIS A 43 4.23 2.73 1.85
N GLY A 44 4.27 2.01 2.98
CA GLY A 44 5.51 1.67 3.67
C GLY A 44 6.00 2.74 4.65
N GLN A 45 6.71 2.26 5.67
CA GLN A 45 7.11 3.09 6.81
C GLN A 45 8.03 4.25 6.45
N ASP A 46 8.95 4.04 5.47
CA ASP A 46 9.96 5.06 5.15
C ASP A 46 9.30 6.32 4.54
N MET A 47 8.36 6.11 3.61
CA MET A 47 7.60 7.22 3.01
C MET A 47 6.79 7.97 4.06
N LEU A 48 6.10 7.24 4.94
CA LEU A 48 5.26 7.86 5.96
C LEU A 48 6.08 8.63 7.00
N LYS A 49 7.18 8.05 7.50
CA LYS A 49 8.09 8.74 8.45
C LYS A 49 8.61 10.05 7.88
N ASP A 50 8.96 10.04 6.60
CA ASP A 50 9.49 11.21 5.91
C ASP A 50 8.41 12.30 5.72
N PHE A 51 7.23 11.93 5.21
CA PHE A 51 6.13 12.89 5.06
C PHE A 51 5.63 13.44 6.39
N VAL A 52 5.59 12.63 7.45
CA VAL A 52 5.29 13.10 8.81
C VAL A 52 6.35 14.07 9.32
N ALA A 53 7.63 13.80 9.07
CA ALA A 53 8.70 14.71 9.46
C ALA A 53 8.61 16.06 8.71
N ARG A 54 8.35 16.01 7.39
CA ARG A 54 8.14 17.21 6.58
C ARG A 54 6.91 18.01 7.00
N TYR A 55 5.80 17.33 7.31
CA TYR A 55 4.60 17.97 7.84
C TYR A 55 4.87 18.67 9.17
N LYS A 56 5.55 18.00 10.10
CA LYS A 56 5.94 18.58 11.40
C LYS A 56 6.90 19.75 11.29
N ALA A 57 7.71 19.84 10.24
CA ALA A 57 8.59 20.98 10.03
C ALA A 57 7.82 22.29 9.79
N VAL A 58 6.61 22.21 9.22
CA VAL A 58 5.72 23.36 8.97
C VAL A 58 4.56 23.44 9.97
N HIS A 59 4.28 22.37 10.68
CA HIS A 59 3.26 22.24 11.73
C HIS A 59 3.86 21.59 12.98
N PRO A 60 4.70 22.32 13.76
CA PRO A 60 5.41 21.73 14.91
C PRO A 60 4.50 21.17 16.01
N GLU A 61 3.27 21.72 16.12
CA GLU A 61 2.25 21.29 17.05
C GLU A 61 1.60 19.96 16.68
N ALA A 62 1.73 19.51 15.43
CA ALA A 62 1.02 18.34 14.93
C ALA A 62 1.52 17.05 15.57
N ASN A 63 0.59 16.22 16.02
CA ASN A 63 0.85 14.86 16.46
C ASN A 63 0.30 13.87 15.43
N VAL A 64 1.17 13.26 14.65
CA VAL A 64 0.80 12.35 13.55
C VAL A 64 1.34 10.96 13.82
N GLN A 65 0.46 9.99 13.78
CA GLN A 65 0.76 8.57 13.85
C GLN A 65 0.25 7.87 12.57
N PHE A 66 0.84 6.73 12.24
CA PHE A 66 0.38 5.93 11.11
C PHE A 66 0.53 4.44 11.40
N LEU A 67 -0.32 3.65 10.73
CA LEU A 67 -0.20 2.20 10.68
C LEU A 67 0.01 1.77 9.23
N ASP A 68 1.14 1.13 9.00
CA ASP A 68 1.51 0.53 7.73
C ASP A 68 1.01 -0.91 7.69
N MET A 69 0.16 -1.23 6.71
CA MET A 69 -0.45 -2.54 6.54
C MET A 69 -0.86 -2.77 5.09
N GLY A 70 -1.12 -4.00 4.69
CA GLY A 70 -1.56 -4.31 3.32
C GLY A 70 -2.88 -3.61 2.95
N SER A 71 -3.05 -3.27 1.67
CA SER A 71 -4.22 -2.50 1.18
C SER A 71 -5.56 -3.13 1.59
N GLN A 72 -5.67 -4.45 1.47
CA GLN A 72 -6.89 -5.18 1.86
C GLN A 72 -7.08 -5.24 3.38
N GLU A 73 -5.99 -5.18 4.15
CA GLU A 73 -6.03 -5.09 5.61
C GLU A 73 -6.53 -3.71 6.06
N VAL A 74 -6.12 -2.63 5.36
CA VAL A 74 -6.67 -1.29 5.61
C VAL A 74 -8.17 -1.29 5.39
N LEU A 75 -8.65 -1.80 4.24
CA LEU A 75 -10.08 -1.86 3.94
C LEU A 75 -10.84 -2.67 5.00
N ALA A 76 -10.33 -3.84 5.37
CA ALA A 76 -10.95 -4.69 6.38
C ALA A 76 -11.02 -4.00 7.75
N ARG A 77 -9.97 -3.26 8.12
CA ARG A 77 -9.88 -2.55 9.38
C ARG A 77 -10.83 -1.34 9.42
N VAL A 78 -10.84 -0.50 8.40
CA VAL A 78 -11.80 0.62 8.29
C VAL A 78 -13.25 0.10 8.36
N ARG A 79 -13.53 -1.03 7.70
CA ARG A 79 -14.83 -1.69 7.75
C ARG A 79 -15.20 -2.18 9.16
N ALA A 80 -14.26 -2.81 9.85
CA ALA A 80 -14.47 -3.31 11.22
C ALA A 80 -14.69 -2.17 12.23
N GLU A 81 -14.03 -1.02 12.02
CA GLU A 81 -14.09 0.15 12.89
C GLU A 81 -15.22 1.13 12.54
N ARG A 82 -16.09 0.82 11.55
CA ARG A 82 -17.11 1.75 11.01
C ARG A 82 -18.00 2.42 12.05
N ASN A 83 -18.30 1.75 13.19
CA ASN A 83 -19.14 2.30 14.27
C ASN A 83 -18.34 3.15 15.28
N ARG A 84 -17.02 3.03 15.27
CA ARG A 84 -16.10 3.80 16.12
C ARG A 84 -14.75 3.93 15.39
N PRO A 85 -14.68 4.79 14.37
CA PRO A 85 -13.47 4.97 13.58
C PRO A 85 -12.28 5.36 14.46
N GLN A 86 -11.14 4.75 14.18
CA GLN A 86 -9.89 5.10 14.84
C GLN A 86 -9.03 5.94 13.90
N ALA A 87 -8.99 5.58 12.62
CA ALA A 87 -8.26 6.34 11.62
C ALA A 87 -9.00 7.61 11.21
N ASP A 88 -8.23 8.64 10.95
CA ASP A 88 -8.70 9.91 10.38
C ASP A 88 -8.56 9.92 8.87
N LEU A 89 -7.45 9.36 8.37
CA LEU A 89 -7.08 9.40 6.97
C LEU A 89 -6.66 8.00 6.48
N TRP A 90 -7.08 7.67 5.27
CA TRP A 90 -6.56 6.53 4.51
C TRP A 90 -5.79 7.07 3.31
N TRP A 91 -4.48 6.79 3.22
CA TRP A 91 -3.61 7.24 2.14
C TRP A 91 -2.86 6.08 1.51
N GLY A 92 -3.10 5.85 0.20
CA GLY A 92 -2.60 4.69 -0.54
C GLY A 92 -3.60 3.54 -0.59
N ALA A 93 -3.36 2.59 -1.44
CA ALA A 93 -4.18 1.52 -1.95
C ALA A 93 -4.84 1.87 -3.29
N SER A 94 -5.31 0.83 -4.00
CA SER A 94 -5.94 1.00 -5.30
C SER A 94 -7.29 1.70 -5.22
N HIS A 95 -7.65 2.41 -6.28
CA HIS A 95 -8.98 2.98 -6.45
C HIS A 95 -10.11 1.94 -6.27
N LEU A 96 -9.86 0.65 -6.55
CA LEU A 96 -10.84 -0.42 -6.32
C LEU A 96 -11.20 -0.56 -4.83
N SER A 97 -10.20 -0.47 -3.94
CA SER A 97 -10.41 -0.50 -2.49
C SER A 97 -11.16 0.74 -2.01
N PHE A 98 -10.87 1.92 -2.58
CA PHE A 98 -11.59 3.15 -2.26
C PHE A 98 -13.02 3.13 -2.79
N GLN A 99 -13.26 2.60 -3.99
CA GLN A 99 -14.62 2.41 -4.53
C GLN A 99 -15.45 1.50 -3.62
N ALA A 100 -14.89 0.35 -3.21
CA ALA A 100 -15.57 -0.55 -2.28
C ALA A 100 -15.88 0.15 -0.93
N ALA A 101 -14.94 0.90 -0.38
CA ALA A 101 -15.15 1.65 0.86
C ALA A 101 -16.20 2.75 0.70
N ALA A 102 -16.25 3.42 -0.45
CA ALA A 102 -17.25 4.44 -0.75
C ALA A 102 -18.67 3.85 -0.86
N GLU A 103 -18.81 2.71 -1.55
CA GLU A 103 -20.10 1.97 -1.65
C GLU A 103 -20.61 1.52 -0.28
N GLU A 104 -19.71 1.14 0.62
CA GLU A 104 -20.03 0.77 2.01
C GLU A 104 -20.20 1.97 2.95
N ASN A 105 -20.12 3.20 2.41
CA ASN A 105 -20.28 4.45 3.15
C ASN A 105 -19.23 4.62 4.28
N LEU A 106 -18.00 4.16 4.05
CA LEU A 106 -16.90 4.21 5.01
C LEU A 106 -16.06 5.49 4.89
N LEU A 107 -16.24 6.29 3.84
CA LEU A 107 -15.47 7.47 3.53
C LEU A 107 -16.31 8.74 3.66
N ALA A 108 -15.72 9.82 4.16
CA ALA A 108 -16.33 11.13 4.22
C ALA A 108 -16.11 11.90 2.92
N PRO A 109 -17.09 12.66 2.42
CA PRO A 109 -16.88 13.51 1.27
C PRO A 109 -15.96 14.69 1.66
N TYR A 110 -14.94 14.90 0.83
CA TYR A 110 -14.06 16.06 0.95
C TYR A 110 -13.54 16.43 -0.43
N LYS A 111 -13.88 17.63 -0.91
CA LYS A 111 -13.38 18.16 -2.19
C LYS A 111 -12.10 18.95 -1.94
N PRO A 112 -10.91 18.41 -2.33
CA PRO A 112 -9.65 19.12 -2.16
C PRO A 112 -9.54 20.32 -3.11
N THR A 113 -8.64 21.24 -2.80
CA THR A 113 -8.44 22.48 -3.58
C THR A 113 -8.01 22.24 -5.03
N TRP A 114 -7.48 21.07 -5.32
CA TRP A 114 -6.97 20.64 -6.62
C TRP A 114 -7.87 19.61 -7.34
N ALA A 115 -9.10 19.43 -6.91
CA ALA A 115 -10.02 18.39 -7.43
C ALA A 115 -10.20 18.42 -8.96
N ASP A 116 -10.06 19.57 -9.59
CA ASP A 116 -10.15 19.78 -11.03
C ASP A 116 -8.84 19.52 -11.79
N LYS A 117 -7.76 19.21 -11.08
CA LYS A 117 -6.42 18.96 -11.64
C LYS A 117 -6.11 17.46 -11.83
N ILE A 118 -7.12 16.61 -11.76
CA ILE A 118 -6.99 15.17 -12.07
C ILE A 118 -8.11 14.73 -13.02
N PRO A 119 -7.90 13.63 -13.77
CA PRO A 119 -8.94 13.06 -14.62
C PRO A 119 -10.19 12.68 -13.80
N ALA A 120 -11.38 12.88 -14.37
CA ALA A 120 -12.64 12.54 -13.70
C ALA A 120 -12.72 11.04 -13.30
N ALA A 121 -12.14 10.16 -14.12
CA ALA A 121 -12.07 8.73 -13.83
C ALA A 121 -11.17 8.37 -12.62
N SER A 122 -10.41 9.33 -12.11
CA SER A 122 -9.46 9.13 -11.01
C SER A 122 -9.97 9.67 -9.68
N ARG A 123 -11.27 9.90 -9.56
CA ARG A 123 -11.92 10.37 -8.33
C ARG A 123 -13.34 9.84 -8.22
N ASP A 124 -13.87 9.88 -7.01
CA ASP A 124 -15.28 9.58 -6.74
C ASP A 124 -16.19 10.74 -7.16
N ALA A 125 -17.36 10.42 -7.71
CA ALA A 125 -18.33 11.42 -8.15
C ALA A 125 -18.94 12.23 -6.98
N GLU A 126 -18.94 11.65 -5.77
CA GLU A 126 -19.42 12.27 -4.54
C GLU A 126 -18.29 12.80 -3.64
N ASP A 127 -17.09 13.00 -4.21
CA ASP A 127 -15.93 13.57 -3.52
C ASP A 127 -15.43 12.73 -2.32
N ARG A 128 -15.67 11.40 -2.28
CA ARG A 128 -15.30 10.54 -1.14
C ARG A 128 -13.85 10.07 -1.19
N TRP A 129 -13.24 10.03 -2.38
CA TRP A 129 -11.81 9.72 -2.56
C TRP A 129 -11.26 10.39 -3.82
N TYR A 130 -9.95 10.60 -3.85
CA TYR A 130 -9.24 11.16 -4.98
C TYR A 130 -7.95 10.39 -5.26
N GLY A 131 -7.60 10.24 -6.53
CA GLY A 131 -6.33 9.66 -6.95
C GLY A 131 -5.15 10.59 -6.67
N THR A 132 -4.03 10.01 -6.25
CA THR A 132 -2.78 10.73 -5.97
C THR A 132 -1.68 10.36 -6.95
N TYR A 133 -1.50 9.06 -7.19
CA TYR A 133 -0.42 8.51 -8.00
C TYR A 133 -0.93 7.43 -8.93
N GLN A 134 -0.16 7.17 -9.99
CA GLN A 134 -0.28 6.00 -10.85
C GLN A 134 0.80 5.00 -10.48
N THR A 135 0.43 3.73 -10.41
CA THR A 135 1.33 2.61 -10.09
C THR A 135 1.24 1.58 -11.20
N PRO A 136 2.14 1.62 -12.20
CA PRO A 136 2.22 0.60 -13.23
C PRO A 136 2.75 -0.72 -12.67
N GLU A 137 2.15 -1.82 -13.11
CA GLU A 137 2.58 -3.17 -12.76
C GLU A 137 3.54 -3.72 -13.82
N VAL A 138 4.60 -4.41 -13.39
CA VAL A 138 5.72 -4.80 -14.25
C VAL A 138 6.17 -6.24 -13.97
N ILE A 139 6.96 -6.79 -14.90
CA ILE A 139 7.72 -8.02 -14.67
C ILE A 139 9.09 -7.62 -14.12
N VAL A 140 9.41 -8.07 -12.92
CA VAL A 140 10.68 -7.77 -12.23
C VAL A 140 11.62 -8.95 -12.39
N TYR A 141 12.90 -8.68 -12.58
CA TYR A 141 13.91 -9.73 -12.68
C TYR A 141 15.24 -9.36 -12.01
N ASN A 142 15.99 -10.39 -11.60
CA ASN A 142 17.34 -10.24 -11.08
C ASN A 142 18.36 -10.32 -12.22
N THR A 143 19.08 -9.24 -12.50
CA THR A 143 20.05 -9.12 -13.60
C THR A 143 21.30 -10.00 -13.42
N GLN A 144 21.54 -10.55 -12.23
CA GLN A 144 22.60 -11.54 -12.00
C GLN A 144 22.21 -12.94 -12.48
N LEU A 145 20.91 -13.22 -12.62
CA LEU A 145 20.36 -14.52 -13.02
C LEU A 145 19.73 -14.50 -14.42
N VAL A 146 19.29 -13.32 -14.87
CA VAL A 146 18.58 -13.13 -16.14
C VAL A 146 19.21 -11.95 -16.86
N ARG A 147 19.79 -12.19 -18.02
CA ARG A 147 20.32 -11.11 -18.85
C ARG A 147 19.16 -10.26 -19.43
N PRO A 148 19.34 -8.95 -19.67
CA PRO A 148 18.28 -8.08 -20.17
C PRO A 148 17.63 -8.58 -21.47
N GLU A 149 18.40 -9.16 -22.36
CA GLU A 149 17.93 -9.73 -23.63
C GLU A 149 17.09 -11.01 -23.45
N GLU A 150 17.27 -11.73 -22.34
CA GLU A 150 16.55 -12.95 -21.97
C GLU A 150 15.35 -12.68 -21.06
N ALA A 151 15.25 -11.46 -20.53
CA ALA A 151 14.15 -11.09 -19.67
C ALA A 151 12.80 -11.25 -20.38
N PRO A 152 11.73 -11.66 -19.65
CA PRO A 152 10.38 -11.70 -20.20
C PRO A 152 9.99 -10.33 -20.77
N LYS A 153 9.43 -10.30 -21.97
CA LYS A 153 8.99 -9.09 -22.68
C LYS A 153 7.49 -8.89 -22.62
N ASP A 154 6.77 -9.95 -22.29
CA ASP A 154 5.31 -9.89 -22.11
C ASP A 154 4.86 -10.87 -21.02
N TRP A 155 3.61 -10.73 -20.60
CA TRP A 155 3.01 -11.52 -19.53
C TRP A 155 3.08 -13.02 -19.77
N ASP A 156 2.93 -13.47 -21.02
CA ASP A 156 2.94 -14.90 -21.34
C ASP A 156 4.35 -15.52 -21.29
N ASP A 157 5.40 -14.72 -21.41
CA ASP A 157 6.78 -15.19 -21.32
C ASP A 157 7.14 -15.74 -19.92
N VAL A 158 6.42 -15.32 -18.86
CA VAL A 158 6.64 -15.87 -17.51
C VAL A 158 6.11 -17.30 -17.36
N LEU A 159 5.35 -17.78 -18.35
CA LEU A 159 4.81 -19.14 -18.38
C LEU A 159 5.79 -20.15 -18.98
N ASP A 160 6.89 -19.71 -19.57
CA ASP A 160 7.92 -20.57 -20.15
C ASP A 160 8.49 -21.52 -19.06
N ALA A 161 8.64 -22.80 -19.40
CA ALA A 161 9.14 -23.84 -18.52
C ALA A 161 10.57 -23.57 -17.98
N ARG A 162 11.37 -22.72 -18.65
CA ARG A 162 12.69 -22.27 -18.15
C ARG A 162 12.61 -21.56 -16.80
N TRP A 163 11.45 -21.01 -16.45
CA TRP A 163 11.18 -20.33 -15.19
C TRP A 163 10.64 -21.25 -14.08
N ARG A 164 10.54 -22.55 -14.35
CA ARG A 164 10.04 -23.51 -13.36
C ARG A 164 10.79 -23.38 -12.04
N ASP A 165 10.00 -23.19 -10.95
CA ASP A 165 10.52 -23.01 -9.59
C ASP A 165 11.47 -21.82 -9.42
N LYS A 166 11.28 -20.73 -10.19
CA LYS A 166 12.13 -19.54 -10.17
C LYS A 166 11.37 -18.22 -10.01
N ILE A 167 10.05 -18.27 -9.89
CA ILE A 167 9.23 -17.07 -9.76
C ILE A 167 8.83 -16.90 -8.29
N LEU A 168 9.06 -15.71 -7.75
CA LEU A 168 8.56 -15.32 -6.42
C LEU A 168 7.33 -14.44 -6.61
N ILE A 169 6.24 -14.75 -5.91
CA ILE A 169 5.01 -13.99 -5.98
C ILE A 169 4.58 -13.59 -4.56
N ARG A 170 4.24 -12.33 -4.34
CA ARG A 170 3.53 -11.96 -3.13
C ARG A 170 2.13 -12.56 -3.14
N ASN A 171 1.68 -13.09 -1.99
CA ASN A 171 0.31 -13.56 -1.85
C ASN A 171 -0.69 -12.46 -2.25
N PRO A 172 -1.58 -12.70 -3.22
CA PRO A 172 -2.53 -11.68 -3.69
C PRO A 172 -3.62 -11.32 -2.67
N ASN A 173 -3.92 -12.18 -1.69
CA ASN A 173 -5.02 -11.91 -0.76
C ASN A 173 -4.89 -10.56 -0.02
N PRO A 174 -3.73 -10.18 0.57
CA PRO A 174 -3.56 -8.88 1.22
C PRO A 174 -3.12 -7.75 0.28
N SER A 175 -2.86 -8.00 -1.01
CA SER A 175 -2.18 -7.09 -1.92
C SER A 175 -3.04 -6.63 -3.09
N ASP A 176 -3.32 -5.33 -3.20
CA ASP A 176 -4.01 -4.77 -4.36
C ASP A 176 -3.21 -4.95 -5.66
N SER A 177 -1.88 -4.70 -5.66
CA SER A 177 -1.02 -4.93 -6.83
C SER A 177 -1.19 -6.34 -7.39
N MET A 178 -1.07 -7.36 -6.55
CA MET A 178 -1.19 -8.73 -7.02
C MET A 178 -2.62 -9.09 -7.44
N ARG A 179 -3.64 -8.56 -6.74
CA ARG A 179 -5.05 -8.73 -7.15
C ARG A 179 -5.30 -8.11 -8.52
N VAL A 180 -4.74 -6.94 -8.79
CA VAL A 180 -4.86 -6.26 -10.09
C VAL A 180 -4.09 -7.02 -11.17
N ILE A 181 -2.86 -7.48 -10.91
CA ILE A 181 -2.12 -8.29 -11.89
C ILE A 181 -2.89 -9.58 -12.25
N PHE A 182 -3.33 -10.34 -11.24
CA PHE A 182 -4.07 -11.59 -11.49
C PHE A 182 -5.42 -11.32 -12.15
N GLY A 183 -6.13 -10.28 -11.72
CA GLY A 183 -7.37 -9.83 -12.35
C GLY A 183 -7.17 -9.40 -13.80
N ALA A 184 -6.07 -8.71 -14.11
CA ALA A 184 -5.70 -8.32 -15.48
C ALA A 184 -5.45 -9.54 -16.35
N MET A 185 -4.76 -10.57 -15.83
CA MET A 185 -4.54 -11.82 -16.57
C MET A 185 -5.87 -12.55 -16.83
N ILE A 186 -6.80 -12.53 -15.89
CA ILE A 186 -8.15 -13.10 -16.11
C ILE A 186 -8.92 -12.25 -17.12
N TRP A 187 -8.87 -10.92 -17.01
CA TRP A 187 -9.56 -9.99 -17.91
C TRP A 187 -9.12 -10.15 -19.36
N ARG A 188 -7.85 -10.41 -19.67
CA ARG A 188 -7.33 -10.66 -21.03
C ARG A 188 -8.14 -11.71 -21.77
N PHE A 189 -8.58 -12.77 -21.09
CA PHE A 189 -9.38 -13.85 -21.65
C PHE A 189 -10.87 -13.59 -21.51
N TYR A 190 -11.29 -13.01 -20.39
CA TYR A 190 -12.70 -12.75 -20.09
C TYR A 190 -13.35 -11.84 -21.14
N ARG A 191 -12.65 -10.80 -21.59
CA ARG A 191 -13.16 -9.85 -22.58
C ARG A 191 -13.50 -10.50 -23.93
N GLU A 192 -12.93 -11.65 -24.26
CA GLU A 192 -13.14 -12.39 -25.51
C GLU A 192 -14.18 -13.50 -25.36
N THR A 193 -14.24 -14.13 -24.19
CA THR A 193 -15.01 -15.36 -23.97
C THR A 193 -16.16 -15.19 -22.99
N ASN A 194 -16.24 -14.06 -22.28
CA ASN A 194 -17.13 -13.81 -21.14
C ASN A 194 -17.00 -14.90 -20.04
N SER A 195 -15.79 -15.48 -19.89
CA SER A 195 -15.49 -16.52 -18.92
C SER A 195 -14.12 -16.30 -18.31
N PRO A 196 -13.91 -16.50 -16.99
CA PRO A 196 -12.62 -16.39 -16.34
C PRO A 196 -11.70 -17.58 -16.62
N GLN A 197 -12.20 -18.65 -17.28
CA GLN A 197 -11.48 -19.94 -17.38
C GLN A 197 -10.11 -19.81 -18.01
N GLY A 198 -9.97 -19.09 -19.13
CA GLY A 198 -8.67 -18.88 -19.79
C GLY A 198 -7.65 -18.19 -18.86
N GLY A 199 -8.13 -17.25 -18.02
CA GLY A 199 -7.29 -16.60 -17.01
C GLY A 199 -6.90 -17.57 -15.89
N TYR A 200 -7.80 -18.43 -15.44
CA TYR A 200 -7.45 -19.48 -14.46
C TYR A 200 -6.43 -20.48 -15.03
N ASP A 201 -6.53 -20.81 -16.30
CA ASP A 201 -5.54 -21.68 -16.95
C ASP A 201 -4.17 -21.00 -17.07
N TRP A 202 -4.16 -19.68 -17.33
CA TRP A 202 -2.94 -18.86 -17.27
C TRP A 202 -2.33 -18.88 -15.87
N LEU A 203 -3.13 -18.66 -14.83
CA LEU A 203 -2.68 -18.68 -13.43
C LEU A 203 -2.18 -20.07 -12.99
N ARG A 204 -2.76 -21.18 -13.49
CA ARG A 204 -2.24 -22.53 -13.24
C ARG A 204 -0.85 -22.73 -13.85
N LYS A 205 -0.64 -22.23 -15.07
CA LYS A 205 0.69 -22.28 -15.72
C LYS A 205 1.70 -21.43 -14.95
N LEU A 206 1.31 -20.25 -14.48
CA LEU A 206 2.16 -19.42 -13.62
C LEU A 206 2.50 -20.17 -12.33
N ASP A 207 1.51 -20.77 -11.65
CA ASP A 207 1.69 -21.50 -10.38
C ASP A 207 2.73 -22.63 -10.51
N ALA A 208 2.79 -23.30 -11.67
CA ALA A 208 3.79 -24.33 -11.95
C ALA A 208 5.24 -23.78 -11.96
N ASN A 209 5.41 -22.48 -12.21
CA ASN A 209 6.71 -21.81 -12.25
C ASN A 209 7.02 -21.07 -10.94
N VAL A 210 6.03 -20.88 -10.05
CA VAL A 210 6.21 -20.17 -8.78
C VAL A 210 7.04 -21.02 -7.81
N HIS A 211 8.14 -20.48 -7.32
CA HIS A 211 8.93 -21.04 -6.24
C HIS A 211 8.21 -20.88 -4.90
N GLU A 212 7.78 -19.66 -4.60
CA GLU A 212 7.18 -19.30 -3.33
C GLU A 212 6.15 -18.19 -3.46
N TYR A 213 5.07 -18.29 -2.68
CA TYR A 213 4.14 -17.19 -2.41
C TYR A 213 4.53 -16.53 -1.09
N THR A 214 5.16 -15.36 -1.14
CA THR A 214 5.66 -14.65 0.03
C THR A 214 4.54 -13.92 0.79
N VAL A 215 4.76 -13.68 2.08
CA VAL A 215 3.78 -13.00 2.94
C VAL A 215 3.67 -11.50 2.65
N ASP A 216 4.78 -10.85 2.28
CA ASP A 216 4.82 -9.41 1.98
C ASP A 216 5.77 -9.08 0.82
N GLY A 217 5.64 -7.85 0.28
CA GLY A 217 6.43 -7.39 -0.86
C GLY A 217 7.89 -7.13 -0.50
N THR A 218 8.19 -6.69 0.72
CA THR A 218 9.56 -6.43 1.16
C THR A 218 10.37 -7.72 1.18
N LEU A 219 9.82 -8.76 1.81
CA LEU A 219 10.45 -10.09 1.84
C LEU A 219 10.64 -10.63 0.42
N MET A 220 9.63 -10.50 -0.45
CA MET A 220 9.70 -10.94 -1.84
C MET A 220 10.86 -10.26 -2.58
N MET A 221 10.97 -8.94 -2.50
CA MET A 221 12.03 -8.19 -3.18
C MET A 221 13.42 -8.51 -2.64
N GLN A 222 13.56 -8.70 -1.33
CA GLN A 222 14.82 -9.12 -0.71
C GLN A 222 15.23 -10.54 -1.16
N LYS A 223 14.29 -11.49 -1.21
CA LYS A 223 14.54 -12.84 -1.72
C LYS A 223 14.93 -12.82 -3.20
N LEU A 224 14.20 -12.06 -4.01
CA LEU A 224 14.53 -11.88 -5.43
C LEU A 224 15.93 -11.33 -5.61
N ALA A 225 16.29 -10.30 -4.83
CA ALA A 225 17.62 -9.71 -4.87
C ALA A 225 18.75 -10.67 -4.44
N ARG A 226 18.49 -11.58 -3.48
CA ARG A 226 19.45 -12.63 -3.09
C ARG A 226 19.54 -13.80 -4.06
N GLY A 227 18.74 -13.79 -5.15
CA GLY A 227 18.72 -14.85 -6.13
C GLY A 227 17.94 -16.11 -5.70
N GLU A 228 17.08 -16.02 -4.70
CA GLU A 228 16.17 -17.10 -4.32
C GLU A 228 15.05 -17.32 -5.35
N GLY A 229 14.92 -16.41 -6.30
CA GLY A 229 14.11 -16.47 -7.50
C GLY A 229 14.73 -15.62 -8.60
N ALA A 230 14.33 -15.85 -9.83
CA ALA A 230 14.82 -15.09 -10.99
C ALA A 230 13.87 -13.97 -11.40
N LEU A 231 12.56 -14.19 -11.20
CA LEU A 231 11.48 -13.29 -11.62
C LEU A 231 10.48 -13.02 -10.48
N SER A 232 9.78 -11.91 -10.65
CA SER A 232 8.56 -11.59 -9.91
C SER A 232 7.60 -10.75 -10.77
N LEU A 233 6.35 -10.63 -10.34
CA LEU A 233 5.38 -9.67 -10.86
C LEU A 233 5.11 -8.66 -9.76
N TRP A 234 5.32 -7.35 -10.03
CA TRP A 234 5.21 -6.34 -8.99
C TRP A 234 5.04 -4.93 -9.55
N ASN A 235 4.88 -3.95 -8.67
CA ASN A 235 4.76 -2.55 -9.07
C ASN A 235 6.13 -1.91 -9.37
N MET A 236 6.17 -1.06 -10.36
CA MET A 236 7.40 -0.40 -10.84
C MET A 236 8.01 0.56 -9.79
N PRO A 237 7.26 1.39 -9.05
CA PRO A 237 7.84 2.29 -8.05
C PRO A 237 8.70 1.58 -7.01
N ASP A 238 8.25 0.43 -6.52
CA ASP A 238 9.02 -0.32 -5.53
C ASP A 238 10.34 -0.86 -6.11
N VAL A 239 10.36 -1.27 -7.39
CA VAL A 239 11.62 -1.70 -8.02
C VAL A 239 12.66 -0.59 -7.96
N TRP A 240 12.28 0.67 -8.25
CA TRP A 240 13.15 1.82 -8.14
C TRP A 240 13.60 2.09 -6.70
N ILE A 241 12.68 2.02 -5.72
CA ILE A 241 13.00 2.18 -4.31
C ILE A 241 14.06 1.16 -3.87
N TYR A 242 13.84 -0.11 -4.20
CA TYR A 242 14.78 -1.16 -3.83
C TYR A 242 16.12 -1.02 -4.51
N LYS A 243 16.12 -0.67 -5.80
CA LYS A 243 17.33 -0.46 -6.58
C LYS A 243 18.17 0.72 -6.07
N GLU A 244 17.56 1.88 -5.91
CA GLU A 244 18.27 3.13 -5.64
C GLU A 244 18.48 3.41 -4.14
N GLN A 245 17.54 3.03 -3.30
CA GLN A 245 17.58 3.38 -1.87
C GLN A 245 17.98 2.22 -0.96
N LYS A 246 17.74 0.97 -1.40
CA LYS A 246 18.07 -0.21 -0.59
C LYS A 246 19.33 -0.95 -1.10
N GLY A 247 20.01 -0.40 -2.09
CA GLY A 247 21.27 -0.94 -2.62
C GLY A 247 21.11 -2.25 -3.40
N LEU A 248 19.91 -2.57 -3.88
CA LEU A 248 19.63 -3.78 -4.66
C LEU A 248 19.75 -3.50 -6.17
N ALA A 249 20.91 -2.97 -6.59
CA ALA A 249 21.17 -2.45 -7.94
C ALA A 249 20.96 -3.48 -9.08
N HIS A 250 20.94 -4.76 -8.76
CA HIS A 250 20.74 -5.86 -9.73
C HIS A 250 19.26 -6.22 -9.95
N LEU A 251 18.31 -5.44 -9.43
CA LEU A 251 16.91 -5.54 -9.82
C LEU A 251 16.62 -4.69 -11.05
N ALA A 252 15.89 -5.26 -11.99
CA ALA A 252 15.40 -4.56 -13.18
C ALA A 252 13.96 -4.98 -13.48
N TYR A 253 13.33 -4.30 -14.41
CA TYR A 253 11.95 -4.62 -14.80
C TYR A 253 11.74 -4.46 -16.32
N THR A 254 10.65 -5.06 -16.78
CA THR A 254 10.14 -4.93 -18.15
C THR A 254 8.70 -4.46 -18.09
N PHE A 255 8.35 -3.45 -18.88
CA PHE A 255 6.95 -3.18 -19.22
C PHE A 255 6.46 -4.21 -20.22
N PRO A 256 5.39 -4.95 -19.94
CA PRO A 256 4.87 -5.94 -20.89
C PRO A 256 4.40 -5.31 -22.20
N ALA A 257 4.79 -5.89 -23.33
CA ALA A 257 4.52 -5.37 -24.67
C ALA A 257 3.01 -5.32 -25.00
N SER A 258 2.21 -6.24 -24.46
CA SER A 258 0.77 -6.25 -24.62
C SER A 258 0.07 -5.13 -23.82
N GLY A 259 0.77 -4.52 -22.89
CA GLY A 259 0.31 -3.45 -22.01
C GLY A 259 0.34 -3.83 -20.54
N THR A 260 0.45 -2.82 -19.68
CA THR A 260 0.50 -2.98 -18.23
C THR A 260 -0.76 -2.42 -17.56
N PRO A 261 -1.36 -3.11 -16.59
CA PRO A 261 -2.39 -2.51 -15.75
C PRO A 261 -1.77 -1.42 -14.89
N VAL A 262 -2.47 -0.29 -14.75
CA VAL A 262 -2.02 0.87 -13.99
C VAL A 262 -3.01 1.15 -12.87
N ILE A 263 -2.56 0.94 -11.65
CA ILE A 263 -3.36 1.26 -10.47
C ILE A 263 -3.37 2.78 -10.27
N THR A 264 -4.52 3.33 -9.91
CA THR A 264 -4.62 4.67 -9.32
C THR A 264 -4.61 4.51 -7.80
N ASP A 265 -3.56 4.99 -7.15
CA ASP A 265 -3.50 5.07 -5.69
C ASP A 265 -4.36 6.24 -5.21
N GLY A 266 -5.11 6.04 -4.14
CA GLY A 266 -6.05 7.04 -3.65
C GLY A 266 -5.70 7.61 -2.28
N ILE A 267 -6.49 8.62 -1.90
CA ILE A 267 -6.51 9.21 -0.56
C ILE A 267 -7.95 9.57 -0.20
N ALA A 268 -8.34 9.35 1.06
CA ALA A 268 -9.67 9.65 1.55
C ALA A 268 -9.67 9.95 3.05
N ILE A 269 -10.64 10.75 3.49
CA ILE A 269 -10.95 10.93 4.91
C ILE A 269 -11.89 9.79 5.33
N VAL A 270 -11.62 9.14 6.44
CA VAL A 270 -12.48 8.09 6.99
C VAL A 270 -13.76 8.73 7.53
N ARG A 271 -14.91 8.14 7.26
CA ARG A 271 -16.18 8.64 7.79
C ARG A 271 -16.22 8.58 9.30
N GLY A 272 -16.54 9.71 9.94
CA GLY A 272 -16.54 9.82 11.38
C GLY A 272 -15.14 9.93 12.00
N ALA A 273 -14.15 10.33 11.20
CA ALA A 273 -12.77 10.62 11.64
C ALA A 273 -12.76 11.46 12.92
N PRO A 274 -12.08 11.02 13.99
CA PRO A 274 -12.02 11.76 15.25
C PRO A 274 -11.41 13.17 15.11
N HIS A 275 -10.47 13.34 14.16
CA HIS A 275 -9.71 14.58 13.98
C HIS A 275 -9.77 15.06 12.51
N GLU A 276 -10.98 15.18 11.96
CA GLU A 276 -11.21 15.46 10.53
C GLU A 276 -10.51 16.76 10.06
N ALA A 277 -10.51 17.81 10.89
CA ALA A 277 -9.85 19.07 10.54
C ALA A 277 -8.33 18.90 10.32
N GLU A 278 -7.68 18.06 11.15
CA GLU A 278 -6.26 17.73 11.00
C GLU A 278 -6.04 16.83 9.80
N ALA A 279 -6.95 15.86 9.57
CA ALA A 279 -6.91 15.01 8.39
C ALA A 279 -6.96 15.82 7.08
N ARG A 280 -7.82 16.84 7.01
CA ARG A 280 -7.90 17.76 5.85
C ARG A 280 -6.61 18.55 5.64
N ARG A 281 -5.98 19.05 6.71
CA ARG A 281 -4.71 19.76 6.62
C ARG A 281 -3.58 18.87 6.11
N PHE A 282 -3.46 17.67 6.65
CA PHE A 282 -2.47 16.70 6.19
C PHE A 282 -2.76 16.23 4.76
N TYR A 283 -4.03 16.02 4.41
CA TYR A 283 -4.47 15.67 3.06
C TYR A 283 -3.97 16.68 2.03
N GLU A 284 -4.27 17.98 2.24
CA GLU A 284 -3.80 19.05 1.33
C GLU A 284 -2.27 19.15 1.28
N PHE A 285 -1.59 18.95 2.40
CA PHE A 285 -0.13 18.96 2.46
C PHE A 285 0.48 17.85 1.59
N VAL A 286 0.08 16.59 1.78
CA VAL A 286 0.68 15.46 1.04
C VAL A 286 0.31 15.44 -0.44
N THR A 287 -0.76 16.14 -0.81
CA THR A 287 -1.22 16.26 -2.19
C THR A 287 -0.88 17.62 -2.83
N SER A 288 -0.16 18.49 -2.15
CA SER A 288 0.35 19.73 -2.73
C SER A 288 1.30 19.46 -3.91
N PRO A 289 1.43 20.37 -4.88
CA PRO A 289 2.36 20.19 -6.01
C PRO A 289 3.78 19.86 -5.54
N GLU A 290 4.27 20.54 -4.51
CA GLU A 290 5.60 20.32 -3.94
C GLU A 290 5.73 18.88 -3.36
N SER A 291 4.74 18.43 -2.59
CA SER A 291 4.71 17.09 -2.01
C SER A 291 4.61 16.00 -3.08
N ILE A 292 3.83 16.23 -4.13
CA ILE A 292 3.71 15.31 -5.27
C ILE A 292 5.03 15.20 -6.04
N VAL A 293 5.70 16.32 -6.34
CA VAL A 293 7.03 16.32 -6.98
C VAL A 293 8.06 15.60 -6.09
N TYR A 294 8.03 15.87 -4.79
CA TYR A 294 8.91 15.19 -3.85
C TYR A 294 8.69 13.68 -3.83
N ALA A 295 7.42 13.23 -3.81
CA ALA A 295 7.10 11.80 -3.88
C ALA A 295 7.56 11.16 -5.20
N ALA A 296 7.45 11.90 -6.31
CA ALA A 296 7.95 11.44 -7.61
C ALA A 296 9.47 11.27 -7.61
N GLN A 297 10.21 12.25 -7.09
CA GLN A 297 11.67 12.23 -7.07
C GLN A 297 12.26 11.21 -6.08
N LYS A 298 11.65 11.08 -4.89
CA LYS A 298 12.20 10.24 -3.83
C LYS A 298 11.58 8.86 -3.73
N TYR A 299 10.29 8.74 -4.03
CA TYR A 299 9.52 7.48 -3.89
C TYR A 299 9.00 6.96 -5.22
N TYR A 300 9.44 7.55 -6.34
CA TYR A 300 9.14 7.11 -7.70
C TYR A 300 7.62 7.00 -8.00
N ARG A 301 6.80 7.81 -7.30
CA ARG A 301 5.35 7.82 -7.47
C ARG A 301 4.99 8.68 -8.69
N LEU A 302 4.35 8.09 -9.71
CA LEU A 302 3.92 8.82 -10.91
C LEU A 302 2.74 9.73 -10.55
N PRO A 303 2.87 11.07 -10.73
CA PRO A 303 1.78 11.97 -10.43
C PRO A 303 0.58 11.77 -11.35
N ILE A 304 -0.64 11.82 -10.77
CA ILE A 304 -1.88 11.85 -11.54
C ILE A 304 -2.36 13.29 -11.81
N ARG A 305 -1.88 14.25 -11.03
CA ARG A 305 -2.18 15.67 -11.21
C ARG A 305 -1.63 16.18 -12.53
N THR A 306 -2.47 16.92 -13.28
CA THR A 306 -2.16 17.45 -14.60
C THR A 306 -1.45 18.79 -14.57
N ASP A 307 -1.40 19.45 -13.41
CA ASP A 307 -0.77 20.76 -13.19
C ASP A 307 0.67 20.66 -12.63
N ILE A 308 1.22 19.45 -12.55
CA ILE A 308 2.63 19.25 -12.15
C ILE A 308 3.55 19.54 -13.33
N ASP A 309 4.54 20.41 -13.11
CA ASP A 309 5.59 20.66 -14.09
C ASP A 309 6.44 19.41 -14.30
N ARG A 310 6.27 18.79 -15.45
CA ARG A 310 6.93 17.53 -15.81
C ARG A 310 8.45 17.65 -15.92
N SER A 311 9.01 18.86 -16.06
CA SER A 311 10.46 19.07 -16.03
C SER A 311 11.09 18.80 -14.67
N GLN A 312 10.30 18.85 -13.60
CA GLN A 312 10.72 18.54 -12.24
C GLN A 312 10.68 17.03 -11.91
N LEU A 313 10.09 16.23 -12.78
CA LEU A 313 9.97 14.77 -12.58
C LEU A 313 11.21 14.04 -13.08
N PRO A 314 11.56 12.87 -12.52
CA PRO A 314 12.56 11.97 -13.09
C PRO A 314 12.32 11.73 -14.58
N ALA A 315 13.37 11.75 -15.40
CA ALA A 315 13.26 11.69 -16.87
C ALA A 315 12.45 10.48 -17.35
N TRP A 316 12.64 9.32 -16.73
CA TRP A 316 11.94 8.09 -17.10
C TRP A 316 10.40 8.15 -16.90
N MET A 317 9.89 9.06 -16.05
CA MET A 317 8.44 9.28 -15.89
C MET A 317 7.79 9.95 -17.11
N ASN A 318 8.63 10.48 -18.02
CA ASN A 318 8.18 11.05 -19.28
C ASN A 318 8.24 10.02 -20.44
N GLU A 319 8.82 8.85 -20.22
CA GLU A 319 8.87 7.78 -21.22
C GLU A 319 7.49 7.12 -21.33
N PRO A 320 6.98 6.96 -22.56
CA PRO A 320 5.68 6.34 -22.75
C PRO A 320 5.77 4.83 -22.50
N PHE A 321 4.75 4.27 -21.85
CA PHE A 321 4.53 2.83 -21.79
C PHE A 321 3.08 2.51 -22.18
N LYS A 322 2.87 1.30 -22.70
CA LYS A 322 1.53 0.88 -23.10
C LYS A 322 0.71 0.50 -21.87
N GLN A 323 -0.42 1.17 -21.69
CA GLN A 323 -1.37 0.78 -20.65
C GLN A 323 -2.32 -0.29 -21.17
N MET A 324 -2.68 -1.23 -20.31
CA MET A 324 -3.71 -2.22 -20.58
C MET A 324 -5.09 -1.58 -20.43
N ASP A 325 -5.95 -1.78 -21.40
CA ASP A 325 -7.36 -1.41 -21.28
C ASP A 325 -8.07 -2.37 -20.33
N MET A 326 -8.44 -1.87 -19.15
CA MET A 326 -8.97 -2.64 -18.03
C MET A 326 -10.45 -2.36 -17.83
N ASN A 327 -11.24 -3.40 -17.60
CA ASN A 327 -12.59 -3.24 -17.08
C ASN A 327 -12.54 -3.26 -15.54
N TRP A 328 -12.34 -2.08 -14.97
CA TRP A 328 -12.22 -1.91 -13.52
C TRP A 328 -13.50 -2.27 -12.76
N ASP A 329 -14.68 -2.03 -13.35
CA ASP A 329 -15.97 -2.42 -12.74
C ASP A 329 -16.11 -3.94 -12.63
N LEU A 330 -15.65 -4.66 -13.65
CA LEU A 330 -15.62 -6.12 -13.61
C LEU A 330 -14.66 -6.62 -12.52
N LEU A 331 -13.46 -6.06 -12.43
CA LEU A 331 -12.48 -6.43 -11.39
C LEU A 331 -13.03 -6.14 -9.98
N ARG A 332 -13.72 -5.02 -9.80
CA ARG A 332 -14.35 -4.65 -8.54
C ARG A 332 -15.45 -5.65 -8.17
N ARG A 333 -16.31 -6.04 -9.13
CA ARG A 333 -17.42 -6.95 -8.92
C ARG A 333 -16.97 -8.39 -8.65
N ASP A 334 -16.09 -8.92 -9.49
CA ASP A 334 -15.76 -10.34 -9.55
C ASP A 334 -14.37 -10.68 -8.96
N GLY A 335 -13.51 -9.69 -8.77
CA GLY A 335 -12.11 -9.91 -8.37
C GLY A 335 -11.94 -10.67 -7.05
N SER A 336 -12.85 -10.50 -6.08
CA SER A 336 -12.80 -11.25 -4.82
C SER A 336 -13.12 -12.73 -5.01
N GLU A 337 -14.06 -13.06 -5.91
CA GLU A 337 -14.38 -14.44 -6.25
C GLU A 337 -13.21 -15.09 -7.01
N TRP A 338 -12.61 -14.36 -7.95
CA TRP A 338 -11.44 -14.85 -8.70
C TRP A 338 -10.27 -15.15 -7.79
N MET A 339 -10.00 -14.30 -6.78
CA MET A 339 -8.91 -14.55 -5.82
C MET A 339 -9.23 -15.72 -4.89
N ARG A 340 -10.49 -15.88 -4.48
CA ARG A 340 -10.91 -17.07 -3.71
C ARG A 340 -10.69 -18.34 -4.52
N TYR A 341 -11.14 -18.36 -5.80
CA TYR A 341 -10.93 -19.51 -6.67
C TYR A 341 -9.46 -19.83 -6.86
N TRP A 342 -8.61 -18.80 -7.09
CA TRP A 342 -7.17 -18.99 -7.17
C TRP A 342 -6.61 -19.63 -5.89
N ASP A 343 -6.98 -19.14 -4.72
CA ASP A 343 -6.46 -19.61 -3.44
C ASP A 343 -6.88 -21.07 -3.17
N THR A 344 -8.10 -21.45 -3.52
CA THR A 344 -8.64 -22.80 -3.25
C THR A 344 -8.34 -23.82 -4.35
N GLU A 345 -8.27 -23.39 -5.63
CA GLU A 345 -8.23 -24.33 -6.77
C GLU A 345 -6.92 -24.26 -7.60
N ILE A 346 -6.04 -23.29 -7.35
CA ILE A 346 -4.83 -23.11 -8.16
C ILE A 346 -3.58 -23.14 -7.30
N ARG A 347 -3.54 -22.31 -6.26
CA ARG A 347 -2.35 -22.07 -5.44
C ARG A 347 -1.69 -23.35 -4.95
N GLY A 348 -0.44 -23.60 -5.39
CA GLY A 348 0.38 -24.74 -4.98
C GLY A 348 -0.10 -26.10 -5.47
N ARG A 349 -1.13 -26.15 -6.32
CA ARG A 349 -1.67 -27.42 -6.86
C ARG A 349 -1.00 -27.86 -8.15
N SER A 350 -0.37 -26.94 -8.87
CA SER A 350 0.30 -27.24 -10.15
C SER A 350 1.67 -27.90 -9.98
N LYS A 351 2.12 -28.11 -8.74
CA LYS A 351 3.37 -28.78 -8.39
C LYS A 351 3.18 -30.27 -8.01
N GLN A 352 1.93 -30.73 -7.95
CA GLN A 352 1.56 -32.11 -7.72
C GLN A 352 1.41 -32.82 -9.08
#